data_d8f51e0163638b2228045cd9cedeb92b
#
_entry.id   d8f51e0163638b2228045cd9cedeb92b
#
_cell.length_a   1.000
_cell.length_b   1.000
_cell.length_c   1.000
_cell.angle_alpha   90.00
_cell.angle_beta   90.00
_cell.angle_gamma   90.00
#
_symmetry.space_group_name_H-M   'P 1'
#
loop_
_entity.id
_entity.type
_entity.pdbx_description
1 polymer ?
#
loop_
_entity_poly.entity_id
_entity_poly.type
_entity_poly.pdbx_seq_one_letter_code
_entity_poly.pdbx_strand_id
1 'polypeptide(L)'
;MDCFFCHLDDTKIIYQDDLVITIRDGFPISPGHTLIIPKRHIASFFAATDTEHKALLQALTIAKTELDQSLAPDGYNIGINDGIAAGQTIPHLHIHLIPRYAGDCPDPRGGVRWLFPEKAVYWEKAVLKK
;
A
#
# COMPACT_ATOMS: atom_id res chain seq x y z
N MET A 1 4.19 -0.89 -24.63
CA MET A 1 3.26 -1.57 -23.75
C MET A 1 2.65 -0.56 -22.80
N ASP A 2 1.34 -0.55 -22.72
CA ASP A 2 0.64 0.47 -21.95
C ASP A 2 0.59 0.10 -20.47
N CYS A 3 1.42 0.76 -19.69
CA CYS A 3 1.39 0.65 -18.25
C CYS A 3 0.72 1.89 -17.68
N PHE A 4 -0.36 1.71 -16.91
CA PHE A 4 -1.09 2.81 -16.30
C PHE A 4 -0.17 3.71 -15.47
N PHE A 5 0.73 3.11 -14.68
CA PHE A 5 1.62 3.88 -13.81
C PHE A 5 2.77 4.57 -14.54
N CYS A 6 3.10 4.12 -15.77
CA CYS A 6 4.12 4.80 -16.58
C CYS A 6 3.58 6.05 -17.29
N HIS A 7 2.25 6.20 -17.36
CA HIS A 7 1.60 7.26 -18.13
C HIS A 7 0.55 8.01 -17.31
N LEU A 8 0.88 8.29 -16.03
CA LEU A 8 -0.01 9.02 -15.16
C LEU A 8 -0.16 10.47 -15.58
N ASP A 9 -1.39 10.97 -15.50
CA ASP A 9 -1.69 12.38 -15.67
C ASP A 9 -1.11 13.15 -14.47
N ASP A 10 -0.42 14.26 -14.76
CA ASP A 10 0.18 15.10 -13.71
C ASP A 10 -0.83 15.57 -12.67
N THR A 11 -2.10 15.71 -13.05
CA THR A 11 -3.15 16.11 -12.11
C THR A 11 -3.43 15.09 -11.02
N LYS A 12 -3.02 13.85 -11.22
CA LYS A 12 -3.21 12.76 -10.25
C LYS A 12 -2.04 12.62 -9.27
N ILE A 13 -0.92 13.24 -9.58
CA ILE A 13 0.30 13.12 -8.77
C ILE A 13 0.20 14.08 -7.59
N ILE A 14 0.27 13.53 -6.37
CA ILE A 14 0.22 14.35 -5.14
C ILE A 14 1.60 14.59 -4.54
N TYR A 15 2.59 13.81 -4.93
CA TYR A 15 3.98 13.96 -4.55
C TYR A 15 4.86 13.25 -5.57
N GLN A 16 6.02 13.81 -5.87
CA GLN A 16 7.03 13.10 -6.64
C GLN A 16 8.42 13.62 -6.33
N ASP A 17 9.40 12.75 -6.51
CA ASP A 17 10.82 13.10 -6.52
C ASP A 17 11.45 12.47 -7.77
N ASP A 18 12.78 12.37 -7.80
CA ASP A 18 13.48 11.84 -8.98
C ASP A 18 13.15 10.38 -9.26
N LEU A 19 12.76 9.61 -8.26
CA LEU A 19 12.61 8.15 -8.36
C LEU A 19 11.20 7.63 -8.09
N VAL A 20 10.33 8.43 -7.47
CA VAL A 20 9.05 7.96 -6.92
C VAL A 20 7.92 8.92 -7.24
N ILE A 21 6.73 8.35 -7.44
CA ILE A 21 5.48 9.08 -7.60
C ILE A 21 4.49 8.58 -6.57
N THR A 22 3.71 9.48 -6.00
CA THR A 22 2.61 9.14 -5.06
C THR A 22 1.29 9.62 -5.63
N ILE A 23 0.29 8.74 -5.62
CA ILE A 23 -1.08 9.05 -6.08
C ILE A 23 -2.09 8.47 -5.09
N ARG A 24 -3.34 8.96 -5.15
CA ARG A 24 -4.44 8.26 -4.51
C ARG A 24 -4.87 7.08 -5.40
N ASP A 25 -5.24 5.96 -4.77
CA ASP A 25 -5.75 4.80 -5.51
C ASP A 25 -7.05 5.19 -6.20
N GLY A 26 -7.20 4.82 -7.48
CA GLY A 26 -8.42 5.09 -8.24
C GLY A 26 -9.63 4.26 -7.77
N PHE A 27 -9.39 3.19 -7.03
CA PHE A 27 -10.42 2.32 -6.47
C PHE A 27 -10.20 2.18 -4.96
N PRO A 28 -10.32 3.29 -4.21
CA PRO A 28 -9.92 3.30 -2.80
C PRO A 28 -10.80 2.36 -1.97
N ILE A 29 -10.18 1.60 -1.06
CA ILE A 29 -10.92 0.78 -0.11
C ILE A 29 -11.14 1.49 1.22
N SER A 30 -10.50 2.65 1.39
CA SER A 30 -10.74 3.55 2.52
C SER A 30 -10.42 4.98 2.10
N PRO A 31 -10.96 5.99 2.81
CA PRO A 31 -10.60 7.38 2.52
C PRO A 31 -9.09 7.58 2.67
N GLY A 32 -8.47 8.13 1.61
CA GLY A 32 -7.03 8.40 1.62
C GLY A 32 -6.14 7.25 1.17
N HIS A 33 -6.72 6.14 0.69
CA HIS A 33 -5.93 5.02 0.15
C HIS A 33 -4.95 5.54 -0.89
N THR A 34 -3.66 5.33 -0.63
CA THR A 34 -2.56 5.93 -1.39
C THR A 34 -1.65 4.86 -1.96
N LEU A 35 -1.08 5.14 -3.12
CA LEU A 35 -0.09 4.28 -3.78
C LEU A 35 1.24 5.01 -3.88
N ILE A 36 2.31 4.30 -3.52
CA ILE A 36 3.69 4.78 -3.65
C ILE A 36 4.34 3.95 -4.77
N ILE A 37 4.83 4.60 -5.81
CA ILE A 37 5.16 3.96 -7.08
C ILE A 37 6.54 4.40 -7.55
N PRO A 38 7.47 3.48 -7.89
CA PRO A 38 8.72 3.90 -8.52
C PRO A 38 8.47 4.40 -9.93
N LYS A 39 9.21 5.42 -10.36
CA LYS A 39 9.10 5.92 -11.74
C LYS A 39 9.56 4.88 -12.75
N ARG A 40 10.62 4.14 -12.42
CA ARG A 40 11.14 3.09 -13.28
C ARG A 40 10.16 1.91 -13.34
N HIS A 41 9.92 1.39 -14.52
CA HIS A 41 8.99 0.27 -14.71
C HIS A 41 9.65 -1.04 -14.28
N ILE A 42 9.41 -1.42 -13.03
CA ILE A 42 9.81 -2.71 -12.46
C ILE A 42 8.58 -3.34 -11.82
N ALA A 43 8.46 -4.65 -11.91
CA ALA A 43 7.29 -5.35 -11.37
C ALA A 43 7.44 -5.66 -9.89
N SER A 44 8.66 -6.04 -9.45
CA SER A 44 8.91 -6.56 -8.11
C SER A 44 9.62 -5.55 -7.22
N PHE A 45 9.21 -5.50 -5.95
CA PHE A 45 9.92 -4.76 -4.92
C PHE A 45 11.40 -5.19 -4.84
N PHE A 46 11.66 -6.47 -5.05
CA PHE A 46 13.00 -7.03 -4.93
C PHE A 46 13.89 -6.71 -6.14
N ALA A 47 13.31 -6.20 -7.23
CA ALA A 47 14.07 -5.71 -8.38
C ALA A 47 14.47 -4.25 -8.23
N ALA A 48 13.97 -3.55 -7.22
CA ALA A 48 14.34 -2.16 -6.98
C ALA A 48 15.76 -2.07 -6.42
N THR A 49 16.45 -0.98 -6.74
CA THR A 49 17.78 -0.70 -6.19
C THR A 49 17.66 -0.24 -4.73
N ASP A 50 18.78 -0.25 -4.00
CA ASP A 50 18.80 0.28 -2.63
C ASP A 50 18.38 1.74 -2.58
N THR A 51 18.76 2.53 -3.57
CA THR A 51 18.39 3.94 -3.68
C THR A 51 16.88 4.08 -3.90
N GLU A 52 16.31 3.22 -4.72
CA GLU A 52 14.86 3.18 -4.94
C GLU A 52 14.10 2.75 -3.69
N HIS A 53 14.59 1.73 -2.98
CA HIS A 53 13.99 1.31 -1.70
C HIS A 53 13.93 2.48 -0.72
N LYS A 54 15.04 3.20 -0.60
CA LYS A 54 15.12 4.35 0.30
C LYS A 54 14.14 5.45 -0.09
N ALA A 55 14.04 5.76 -1.38
CA ALA A 55 13.12 6.76 -1.90
C ALA A 55 11.66 6.35 -1.67
N LEU A 56 11.34 5.07 -1.87
CA LEU A 56 10.00 4.54 -1.64
C LEU A 56 9.59 4.67 -0.16
N LEU A 57 10.48 4.31 0.76
CA LEU A 57 10.20 4.40 2.20
C LEU A 57 10.06 5.85 2.66
N GLN A 58 10.86 6.75 2.09
CA GLN A 58 10.75 8.18 2.37
C GLN A 58 9.41 8.73 1.89
N ALA A 59 9.00 8.39 0.66
CA ALA A 59 7.72 8.82 0.12
C ALA A 59 6.54 8.26 0.92
N LEU A 60 6.65 7.02 1.40
CA LEU A 60 5.66 6.41 2.27
C LEU A 60 5.48 7.22 3.56
N THR A 61 6.59 7.62 4.19
CA THR A 61 6.57 8.44 5.41
C THR A 61 5.96 9.81 5.16
N ILE A 62 6.31 10.43 4.03
CA ILE A 62 5.75 11.73 3.64
C ILE A 62 4.22 11.62 3.44
N ALA A 63 3.77 10.57 2.76
CA ALA A 63 2.35 10.34 2.53
C ALA A 63 1.60 10.13 3.84
N LYS A 64 2.17 9.34 4.76
CA LYS A 64 1.57 9.12 6.08
C LYS A 64 1.42 10.44 6.85
N THR A 65 2.46 11.27 6.85
CA THR A 65 2.42 12.57 7.55
C THR A 65 1.31 13.46 6.98
N GLU A 66 1.17 13.50 5.66
CA GLU A 66 0.11 14.27 5.01
C GLU A 66 -1.29 13.74 5.39
N LEU A 67 -1.46 12.42 5.39
CA LEU A 67 -2.73 11.79 5.75
C LEU A 67 -3.08 12.00 7.23
N ASP A 68 -2.08 11.96 8.12
CA ASP A 68 -2.28 12.24 9.55
C ASP A 68 -2.85 13.64 9.74
N GLN A 69 -2.36 14.61 8.97
CA GLN A 69 -2.82 15.99 9.06
C GLN A 69 -4.19 16.21 8.43
N SER A 70 -4.47 15.57 7.30
CA SER A 70 -5.68 15.84 6.51
C SER A 70 -6.88 14.99 6.95
N LEU A 71 -6.68 13.75 7.37
CA LEU A 71 -7.76 12.81 7.66
C LEU A 71 -7.68 12.20 9.06
N ALA A 72 -6.55 12.33 9.74
CA ALA A 72 -6.34 11.81 11.09
C ALA A 72 -6.78 10.35 11.26
N PRO A 73 -6.29 9.41 10.44
CA PRO A 73 -6.68 8.00 10.59
C PRO A 73 -6.14 7.43 11.91
N ASP A 74 -6.75 6.33 12.36
CA ASP A 74 -6.39 5.66 13.60
C ASP A 74 -5.27 4.64 13.42
N GLY A 75 -5.00 4.23 12.18
CA GLY A 75 -3.95 3.28 11.87
C GLY A 75 -3.77 3.14 10.37
N TYR A 76 -2.87 2.25 9.97
CA TYR A 76 -2.57 2.01 8.56
C TYR A 76 -2.29 0.55 8.30
N ASN A 77 -2.75 0.04 7.15
CA ASN A 77 -2.20 -1.17 6.57
C ASN A 77 -1.29 -0.76 5.42
N ILE A 78 -0.13 -1.39 5.36
CA ILE A 78 0.87 -1.14 4.31
C ILE A 78 1.15 -2.48 3.66
N GLY A 79 1.07 -2.55 2.33
CA GLY A 79 1.27 -3.82 1.67
C GLY A 79 1.71 -3.69 0.23
N ILE A 80 2.31 -4.76 -0.26
CA ILE A 80 2.75 -4.92 -1.63
C ILE A 80 2.25 -6.26 -2.12
N ASN A 81 1.63 -6.29 -3.31
CA ASN A 81 1.33 -7.54 -4.00
C ASN A 81 2.48 -7.80 -4.97
N ASP A 82 3.34 -8.75 -4.64
CA ASP A 82 4.54 -9.04 -5.44
C ASP A 82 4.35 -10.38 -6.15
N GLY A 83 4.05 -10.33 -7.44
CA GLY A 83 3.81 -11.50 -8.26
C GLY A 83 2.32 -11.84 -8.42
N ILE A 84 2.01 -12.56 -9.49
CA ILE A 84 0.64 -12.93 -9.86
C ILE A 84 -0.03 -13.75 -8.75
N ALA A 85 0.70 -14.70 -8.17
CA ALA A 85 0.18 -15.55 -7.10
C ALA A 85 -0.18 -14.75 -5.83
N ALA A 86 0.40 -13.57 -5.67
CA ALA A 86 0.08 -12.67 -4.55
C ALA A 86 -0.98 -11.62 -4.90
N GLY A 87 -1.55 -11.72 -6.11
CA GLY A 87 -2.64 -10.83 -6.53
C GLY A 87 -2.22 -9.58 -7.28
N GLN A 88 -0.97 -9.51 -7.73
CA GLN A 88 -0.51 -8.36 -8.50
C GLN A 88 -1.21 -8.32 -9.86
N THR A 89 -1.98 -7.27 -10.13
CA THR A 89 -2.73 -7.10 -11.37
C THR A 89 -2.06 -6.14 -12.35
N ILE A 90 -1.32 -5.16 -11.83
CA ILE A 90 -0.55 -4.22 -12.65
C ILE A 90 0.93 -4.57 -12.47
N PRO A 91 1.65 -4.96 -13.55
CA PRO A 91 3.05 -5.39 -13.44
C PRO A 91 4.03 -4.21 -13.33
N HIS A 92 3.75 -3.35 -12.40
CA HIS A 92 4.55 -2.20 -12.03
C HIS A 92 4.44 -2.06 -10.52
N LEU A 93 5.54 -2.14 -9.82
CA LEU A 93 5.60 -2.08 -8.36
C LEU A 93 4.79 -0.92 -7.81
N HIS A 94 3.99 -1.18 -6.80
CA HIS A 94 3.32 -0.13 -6.04
C HIS A 94 3.08 -0.60 -4.62
N ILE A 95 3.26 0.33 -3.67
CA ILE A 95 3.04 0.08 -2.25
C ILE A 95 1.70 0.70 -1.88
N HIS A 96 0.82 -0.10 -1.29
CA HIS A 96 -0.44 0.38 -0.74
C HIS A 96 -0.21 0.98 0.63
N LEU A 97 -0.67 2.20 0.83
CA LEU A 97 -0.80 2.82 2.14
C LEU A 97 -2.29 3.04 2.38
N ILE A 98 -2.86 2.25 3.27
CA ILE A 98 -4.30 2.18 3.48
C ILE A 98 -4.62 2.73 4.87
N PRO A 99 -5.18 3.95 4.95
CA PRO A 99 -5.61 4.49 6.25
C PRO A 99 -6.73 3.63 6.83
N ARG A 100 -6.67 3.41 8.14
CA ARG A 100 -7.68 2.66 8.85
C ARG A 100 -8.30 3.56 9.92
N TYR A 101 -9.61 3.39 10.10
CA TYR A 101 -10.39 4.21 11.03
C TYR A 101 -11.11 3.29 11.99
N ALA A 102 -11.14 3.68 13.28
CA ALA A 102 -11.84 2.88 14.31
C ALA A 102 -13.29 2.67 13.87
N GLY A 103 -13.71 1.41 13.86
CA GLY A 103 -15.08 1.05 13.45
C GLY A 103 -15.28 0.89 11.94
N ASP A 104 -14.22 0.99 11.12
CA ASP A 104 -14.35 0.85 9.66
C ASP A 104 -14.69 -0.59 9.23
N CYS A 105 -14.49 -1.55 10.10
CA CYS A 105 -14.93 -2.93 9.91
C CYS A 105 -15.26 -3.55 11.26
N PRO A 106 -16.00 -4.69 11.31
CA PRO A 106 -16.42 -5.29 12.57
C PRO A 106 -15.28 -5.71 13.49
N ASP A 107 -14.21 -6.32 12.94
CA ASP A 107 -13.05 -6.75 13.70
C ASP A 107 -11.81 -6.70 12.83
N PRO A 108 -10.92 -5.72 13.03
CA PRO A 108 -9.74 -5.56 12.18
C PRO A 108 -8.57 -6.45 12.58
N ARG A 109 -8.67 -7.18 13.70
CA ARG A 109 -7.54 -7.98 14.18
C ARG A 109 -7.07 -8.97 13.14
N GLY A 110 -5.76 -9.16 13.07
CA GLY A 110 -5.13 -10.03 12.08
C GLY A 110 -4.64 -9.31 10.83
N GLY A 111 -5.25 -8.17 10.47
CA GLY A 111 -4.80 -7.33 9.36
C GLY A 111 -4.52 -8.12 8.08
N VAL A 112 -3.25 -8.18 7.68
CA VAL A 112 -2.83 -8.89 6.45
C VAL A 112 -3.19 -10.37 6.43
N ARG A 113 -3.48 -10.97 7.59
CA ARG A 113 -3.88 -12.38 7.65
C ARG A 113 -5.24 -12.63 6.98
N TRP A 114 -6.03 -11.58 6.75
CA TRP A 114 -7.31 -11.69 6.05
C TRP A 114 -7.16 -12.01 4.57
N LEU A 115 -5.92 -12.08 4.05
CA LEU A 115 -5.63 -12.68 2.76
C LEU A 115 -6.14 -14.14 2.70
N PHE A 116 -6.16 -14.81 3.85
CA PHE A 116 -6.74 -16.14 4.02
C PHE A 116 -7.74 -16.08 5.17
N PRO A 117 -9.01 -15.73 4.89
CA PRO A 117 -10.00 -15.51 5.94
C PRO A 117 -10.14 -16.67 6.93
N GLU A 118 -10.03 -17.90 6.45
CA GLU A 118 -10.14 -19.10 7.29
C GLU A 118 -8.97 -19.25 8.26
N LYS A 119 -7.90 -18.49 8.08
CA LYS A 119 -6.70 -18.52 8.92
C LYS A 119 -6.45 -17.20 9.64
N ALA A 120 -7.31 -16.21 9.43
CA ALA A 120 -7.11 -14.86 9.96
C ALA A 120 -7.26 -14.81 11.48
N VAL A 121 -8.22 -15.55 12.04
CA VAL A 121 -8.57 -15.52 13.46
C VAL A 121 -7.69 -16.49 14.24
N TYR A 122 -6.41 -16.16 14.37
CA TYR A 122 -5.43 -17.06 15.00
C TYR A 122 -5.43 -16.97 16.53
N TRP A 123 -5.86 -15.85 17.11
CA TRP A 123 -5.83 -15.62 18.56
C TRP A 123 -6.76 -16.57 19.32
N GLU A 124 -7.84 -17.02 18.74
CA GLU A 124 -8.71 -18.03 19.34
C GLU A 124 -7.99 -19.36 19.47
N LYS A 125 -7.24 -19.74 18.44
CA LYS A 125 -6.43 -20.97 18.44
C LYS A 125 -5.29 -20.88 19.46
N ALA A 126 -4.68 -19.71 19.60
CA ALA A 126 -3.61 -19.48 20.56
C ALA A 126 -4.10 -19.66 22.01
N VAL A 127 -5.31 -19.20 22.30
CA VAL A 127 -5.94 -19.39 23.62
C VAL A 127 -6.19 -20.87 23.89
N LEU A 128 -6.66 -21.62 22.89
CA LEU A 128 -6.94 -23.04 23.02
C LEU A 128 -5.68 -23.90 23.21
N LYS A 129 -4.51 -23.41 22.79
CA LYS A 129 -3.24 -24.10 22.93
C LYS A 129 -2.57 -23.91 24.28
N LYS A 130 -3.09 -23.02 25.08
CA LYS A 130 -2.62 -22.82 26.44
C LYS A 130 -3.31 -23.80 27.39
#